data_884cb465adb3815466b8bc81e304d0ef
#
_entry.id   884cb465adb3815466b8bc81e304d0ef
#
_cell.length_a   1.000
_cell.length_b   1.000
_cell.length_c   1.000
_cell.angle_alpha   90.00
_cell.angle_beta   90.00
_cell.angle_gamma   90.00
#
_symmetry.space_group_name_H-M   'P 1'
#
loop_
_entity.id
_entity.type
_entity.pdbx_description
1 polymer ?
#
loop_
_entity_poly.entity_id
_entity_poly.type
_entity_poly.pdbx_seq_one_letter_code
_entity_poly.pdbx_strand_id
1 'polypeptide(L)'
;MYYFLAMLALTDLGLCLSTLPTVMGIFWFDAREIGIPACFTQLFFIHTLSLVESSVLLSMSIDRYVAICNPLRYSTVLTPARIIRMGLSSVFRSALLILPLPFLLKHFQYCHSHVLAHAYCLHLEIMKLACSSIIVNHIYGLFVVACTVGVDSLLIFLSYALILRTVLSIASHHERLRALNTCVSHICAVLLFYIPMIGLSLVHRFGEHLPHTTPPHVICVSAGPTAHEPHCLQHQDQANPPTHC
;
A
#
# COMPACT_ATOMS: atom_id res chain seq x y z
N MET A 1 7.21 7.72 20.60
CA MET A 1 8.00 7.34 19.40
C MET A 1 8.21 5.83 19.26
N TYR A 2 8.81 5.12 20.23
CA TYR A 2 9.06 3.66 20.12
C TYR A 2 7.81 2.82 19.80
N TYR A 3 6.66 3.16 20.37
CA TYR A 3 5.40 2.46 20.08
C TYR A 3 4.97 2.60 18.62
N PHE A 4 5.14 3.77 18.01
CA PHE A 4 4.83 3.99 16.60
C PHE A 4 5.81 3.26 15.68
N LEU A 5 7.10 3.24 16.02
CA LEU A 5 8.09 2.44 15.29
C LEU A 5 7.80 0.94 15.38
N ALA A 6 7.35 0.45 16.54
CA ALA A 6 6.93 -0.94 16.69
C ALA A 6 5.67 -1.24 15.86
N MET A 7 4.71 -0.30 15.80
CA MET A 7 3.53 -0.44 14.93
C MET A 7 3.93 -0.48 13.46
N LEU A 8 4.85 0.40 13.03
CA LEU A 8 5.37 0.42 11.66
C LEU A 8 6.04 -0.91 11.32
N ALA A 9 6.95 -1.39 12.16
CA ALA A 9 7.61 -2.68 11.97
C ALA A 9 6.63 -3.88 11.91
N LEU A 10 5.55 -3.84 12.69
CA LEU A 10 4.51 -4.87 12.64
C LEU A 10 3.69 -4.81 11.33
N THR A 11 3.40 -3.62 10.81
CA THR A 11 2.73 -3.48 9.51
C THR A 11 3.62 -3.93 8.37
N ASP A 12 4.91 -3.57 8.37
CA ASP A 12 5.90 -4.03 7.40
C ASP A 12 6.02 -5.55 7.39
N LEU A 13 6.11 -6.16 8.58
CA LEU A 13 6.13 -7.62 8.72
C LEU A 13 4.86 -8.27 8.16
N GLY A 14 3.69 -7.69 8.43
CA GLY A 14 2.42 -8.15 7.90
C GLY A 14 2.36 -8.05 6.36
N LEU A 15 2.86 -6.97 5.77
CA LEU A 15 2.97 -6.81 4.32
C LEU A 15 3.92 -7.84 3.71
N CYS A 16 5.08 -8.07 4.31
CA CYS A 16 6.01 -9.12 3.89
C CYS A 16 5.37 -10.51 3.96
N LEU A 17 4.70 -10.85 5.05
CA LEU A 17 4.03 -12.14 5.22
C LEU A 17 2.88 -12.33 4.22
N SER A 18 2.23 -11.26 3.79
CA SER A 18 1.15 -11.29 2.80
C SER A 18 1.66 -11.49 1.37
N THR A 19 2.84 -10.97 1.04
CA THR A 19 3.39 -10.98 -0.33
C THR A 19 4.42 -12.06 -0.56
N LEU A 20 5.26 -12.34 0.43
CA LEU A 20 6.39 -13.26 0.34
C LEU A 20 6.03 -14.68 -0.13
N PRO A 21 4.94 -15.33 0.38
CA PRO A 21 4.60 -16.68 -0.06
C PRO A 21 4.34 -16.77 -1.56
N THR A 22 3.67 -15.77 -2.14
CA THR A 22 3.36 -15.73 -3.57
C THR A 22 4.62 -15.47 -4.40
N VAL A 23 5.46 -14.53 -3.96
CA VAL A 23 6.73 -14.21 -4.62
C VAL A 23 7.66 -15.43 -4.58
N MET A 24 7.81 -16.08 -3.44
CA MET A 24 8.63 -17.30 -3.31
C MET A 24 8.07 -18.45 -4.13
N GLY A 25 6.73 -18.61 -4.18
CA GLY A 25 6.06 -19.59 -5.01
C GLY A 25 6.46 -19.47 -6.49
N ILE A 26 6.50 -18.24 -7.00
CA ILE A 26 6.88 -17.96 -8.39
C ILE A 26 8.37 -18.27 -8.63
N PHE A 27 9.27 -17.76 -7.78
CA PHE A 27 10.70 -17.81 -8.05
C PHE A 27 11.33 -19.18 -7.74
N TRP A 28 10.86 -19.89 -6.71
CA TRP A 28 11.47 -21.17 -6.30
C TRP A 28 10.74 -22.40 -6.81
N PHE A 29 9.43 -22.30 -7.01
CA PHE A 29 8.60 -23.43 -7.38
C PHE A 29 7.95 -23.29 -8.76
N ASP A 30 8.20 -22.17 -9.47
CA ASP A 30 7.51 -21.80 -10.72
C ASP A 30 5.98 -21.92 -10.62
N ALA A 31 5.45 -21.79 -9.40
CA ALA A 31 4.03 -21.82 -9.11
C ALA A 31 3.41 -20.46 -9.43
N ARG A 32 2.92 -20.33 -10.67
CA ARG A 32 2.36 -19.06 -11.20
C ARG A 32 0.84 -18.98 -11.10
N GLU A 33 0.21 -19.90 -10.40
CA GLU A 33 -1.24 -19.93 -10.22
C GLU A 33 -1.61 -19.57 -8.79
N ILE A 34 -2.58 -18.64 -8.65
CA ILE A 34 -3.18 -18.29 -7.37
C ILE A 34 -4.70 -18.42 -7.45
N GLY A 35 -5.31 -19.09 -6.46
CA GLY A 35 -6.77 -19.17 -6.37
C GLY A 35 -7.42 -17.82 -6.05
N ILE A 36 -8.59 -17.55 -6.63
CA ILE A 36 -9.36 -16.31 -6.41
C ILE A 36 -9.54 -15.98 -4.91
N PRO A 37 -9.91 -16.92 -4.01
CA PRO A 37 -10.04 -16.63 -2.59
C PRO A 37 -8.73 -16.18 -1.94
N ALA A 38 -7.61 -16.80 -2.31
CA ALA A 38 -6.29 -16.44 -1.81
C ALA A 38 -5.87 -15.05 -2.31
N CYS A 39 -6.13 -14.76 -3.58
CA CYS A 39 -5.89 -13.46 -4.20
C CYS A 39 -6.68 -12.34 -3.50
N PHE A 40 -7.98 -12.51 -3.24
CA PHE A 40 -8.79 -11.51 -2.55
C PHE A 40 -8.38 -11.32 -1.08
N THR A 41 -7.99 -12.40 -0.42
CA THR A 41 -7.45 -12.33 0.95
C THR A 41 -6.13 -11.54 0.97
N GLN A 42 -5.23 -11.83 0.05
CA GLN A 42 -3.98 -11.11 -0.12
C GLN A 42 -4.21 -9.61 -0.40
N LEU A 43 -5.11 -9.30 -1.33
CA LEU A 43 -5.51 -7.92 -1.65
C LEU A 43 -6.03 -7.19 -0.41
N PHE A 44 -6.90 -7.82 0.37
CA PHE A 44 -7.45 -7.23 1.59
C PHE A 44 -6.35 -6.88 2.60
N PHE A 45 -5.42 -7.81 2.87
CA PHE A 45 -4.32 -7.56 3.81
C PHE A 45 -3.35 -6.51 3.31
N ILE A 46 -2.92 -6.57 2.04
CA ILE A 46 -1.99 -5.59 1.47
C ILE A 46 -2.56 -4.17 1.57
N HIS A 47 -3.79 -3.97 1.12
CA HIS A 47 -4.38 -2.62 1.14
C HIS A 47 -4.70 -2.15 2.55
N THR A 48 -5.21 -3.03 3.44
CA THR A 48 -5.48 -2.67 4.84
C THR A 48 -4.20 -2.25 5.56
N LEU A 49 -3.13 -3.03 5.46
CA LEU A 49 -1.86 -2.74 6.12
C LEU A 49 -1.20 -1.48 5.56
N SER A 50 -1.26 -1.24 4.25
CA SER A 50 -0.76 0.00 3.64
C SER A 50 -1.50 1.24 4.16
N LEU A 51 -2.82 1.16 4.39
CA LEU A 51 -3.57 2.26 5.00
C LEU A 51 -3.25 2.45 6.47
N VAL A 52 -3.00 1.36 7.21
CA VAL A 52 -2.51 1.42 8.60
C VAL A 52 -1.15 2.11 8.64
N GLU A 53 -0.23 1.76 7.75
CA GLU A 53 1.09 2.37 7.63
C GLU A 53 1.01 3.88 7.39
N SER A 54 0.17 4.34 6.45
CA SER A 54 -0.13 5.76 6.23
C SER A 54 -0.58 6.46 7.53
N SER A 55 -1.51 5.83 8.27
CA SER A 55 -2.04 6.38 9.53
C SER A 55 -1.01 6.39 10.66
N VAL A 56 -0.10 5.41 10.70
CA VAL A 56 1.02 5.38 11.66
C VAL A 56 2.00 6.51 11.35
N LEU A 57 2.35 6.75 10.08
CA LEU A 57 3.18 7.87 9.65
C LEU A 57 2.56 9.22 10.03
N LEU A 58 1.24 9.39 9.87
CA LEU A 58 0.51 10.57 10.35
C LEU A 58 0.63 10.69 11.88
N SER A 59 0.43 9.60 12.62
CA SER A 59 0.54 9.61 14.09
C SER A 59 1.96 9.98 14.55
N MET A 60 2.99 9.54 13.83
CA MET A 60 4.38 9.92 14.07
C MET A 60 4.62 11.41 13.80
N SER A 61 3.99 11.99 12.77
CA SER A 61 4.11 13.43 12.50
C SER A 61 3.47 14.27 13.62
N ILE A 62 2.34 13.82 14.16
CA ILE A 62 1.68 14.43 15.33
C ILE A 62 2.57 14.30 16.58
N ASP A 63 3.19 13.13 16.81
CA ASP A 63 4.14 12.91 17.89
C ASP A 63 5.30 13.93 17.84
N ARG A 64 5.86 14.14 16.65
CA ARG A 64 6.92 15.13 16.44
C ARG A 64 6.42 16.57 16.68
N TYR A 65 5.24 16.88 16.16
CA TYR A 65 4.63 18.19 16.36
C TYR A 65 4.45 18.50 17.84
N VAL A 66 3.85 17.59 18.61
CA VAL A 66 3.64 17.79 20.04
C VAL A 66 4.97 17.88 20.80
N ALA A 67 5.96 17.04 20.46
CA ALA A 67 7.25 17.03 21.13
C ALA A 67 8.04 18.33 20.94
N ILE A 68 7.94 18.96 19.76
CA ILE A 68 8.71 20.15 19.40
C ILE A 68 7.93 21.44 19.77
N CYS A 69 6.64 21.50 19.42
CA CYS A 69 5.85 22.71 19.60
C CYS A 69 5.25 22.85 21.01
N ASN A 70 5.00 21.72 21.72
CA ASN A 70 4.35 21.70 23.02
C ASN A 70 5.03 20.73 24.02
N PRO A 71 6.34 20.87 24.31
CA PRO A 71 7.09 19.88 25.09
C PRO A 71 6.54 19.67 26.51
N LEU A 72 6.02 20.70 27.15
CA LEU A 72 5.45 20.61 28.50
C LEU A 72 4.17 19.75 28.57
N ARG A 73 3.44 19.62 27.46
CA ARG A 73 2.20 18.84 27.37
C ARG A 73 2.40 17.46 26.75
N TYR A 74 3.62 17.12 26.33
CA TYR A 74 3.89 15.87 25.62
C TYR A 74 3.42 14.64 26.40
N SER A 75 3.79 14.49 27.65
CA SER A 75 3.44 13.33 28.50
C SER A 75 1.94 13.24 28.81
N THR A 76 1.23 14.36 28.80
CA THR A 76 -0.21 14.40 29.08
C THR A 76 -1.04 14.14 27.80
N VAL A 77 -0.52 14.50 26.63
CA VAL A 77 -1.20 14.32 25.34
C VAL A 77 -0.96 12.91 24.78
N LEU A 78 0.28 12.43 24.81
CA LEU A 78 0.70 11.15 24.21
C LEU A 78 0.94 10.09 25.30
N THR A 79 -0.12 9.72 26.02
CA THR A 79 -0.07 8.60 26.96
C THR A 79 -0.05 7.27 26.20
N PRO A 80 0.57 6.19 26.76
CA PRO A 80 0.61 4.87 26.12
C PRO A 80 -0.80 4.35 25.75
N ALA A 81 -1.79 4.57 26.59
CA ALA A 81 -3.16 4.18 26.34
C ALA A 81 -3.78 4.90 25.11
N ARG A 82 -3.46 6.18 24.93
CA ARG A 82 -3.91 6.95 23.75
C ARG A 82 -3.21 6.47 22.46
N ILE A 83 -1.92 6.19 22.54
CA ILE A 83 -1.15 5.67 21.41
C ILE A 83 -1.70 4.32 20.95
N ILE A 84 -1.96 3.40 21.87
CA ILE A 84 -2.58 2.11 21.55
C ILE A 84 -3.96 2.31 20.94
N ARG A 85 -4.78 3.20 21.47
CA ARG A 85 -6.11 3.51 20.92
C ARG A 85 -6.00 4.08 19.50
N MET A 86 -5.03 4.96 19.22
CA MET A 86 -4.77 5.48 17.87
C MET A 86 -4.41 4.35 16.91
N GLY A 87 -3.52 3.43 17.30
CA GLY A 87 -3.17 2.26 16.50
C GLY A 87 -4.36 1.35 16.22
N LEU A 88 -5.14 0.99 17.24
CA LEU A 88 -6.32 0.16 17.08
C LEU A 88 -7.40 0.83 16.20
N SER A 89 -7.63 2.13 16.37
CA SER A 89 -8.57 2.88 15.53
C SER A 89 -8.11 2.95 14.08
N SER A 90 -6.81 3.06 13.82
CA SER A 90 -6.23 3.02 12.47
C SER A 90 -6.47 1.67 11.80
N VAL A 91 -6.22 0.57 12.50
CA VAL A 91 -6.48 -0.79 11.99
C VAL A 91 -7.97 -0.98 11.69
N PHE A 92 -8.85 -0.62 12.64
CA PHE A 92 -10.30 -0.76 12.45
C PHE A 92 -10.82 0.09 11.27
N ARG A 93 -10.43 1.35 11.20
CA ARG A 93 -10.78 2.26 10.10
C ARG A 93 -10.32 1.69 8.74
N SER A 94 -9.09 1.26 8.65
CA SER A 94 -8.49 0.73 7.41
C SER A 94 -9.18 -0.55 6.97
N ALA A 95 -9.40 -1.49 7.89
CA ALA A 95 -10.11 -2.74 7.59
C ALA A 95 -11.55 -2.47 7.11
N LEU A 96 -12.28 -1.55 7.76
CA LEU A 96 -13.64 -1.20 7.39
C LEU A 96 -13.73 -0.55 6.00
N LEU A 97 -12.75 0.29 5.63
CA LEU A 97 -12.69 0.94 4.33
C LEU A 97 -12.31 -0.04 3.20
N ILE A 98 -11.48 -1.03 3.49
CA ILE A 98 -11.04 -2.00 2.48
C ILE A 98 -12.01 -3.17 2.34
N LEU A 99 -12.75 -3.51 3.38
CA LEU A 99 -13.68 -4.66 3.39
C LEU A 99 -14.64 -4.72 2.19
N PRO A 100 -15.25 -3.63 1.70
CA PRO A 100 -16.13 -3.68 0.54
C PRO A 100 -15.43 -4.06 -0.77
N LEU A 101 -14.13 -3.79 -0.94
CA LEU A 101 -13.41 -4.01 -2.20
C LEU A 101 -13.44 -5.48 -2.68
N PRO A 102 -13.09 -6.49 -1.88
CA PRO A 102 -13.19 -7.90 -2.28
C PRO A 102 -14.61 -8.30 -2.65
N PHE A 103 -15.62 -7.77 -1.96
CA PHE A 103 -17.03 -8.08 -2.26
C PHE A 103 -17.46 -7.45 -3.59
N LEU A 104 -17.07 -6.22 -3.86
CA LEU A 104 -17.33 -5.56 -5.15
C LEU A 104 -16.64 -6.29 -6.30
N LEU A 105 -15.40 -6.78 -6.10
CA LEU A 105 -14.67 -7.56 -7.08
C LEU A 105 -15.32 -8.93 -7.34
N LYS A 106 -15.89 -9.57 -6.33
CA LYS A 106 -16.55 -10.88 -6.45
C LYS A 106 -17.75 -10.86 -7.41
N HIS A 107 -18.42 -9.72 -7.56
CA HIS A 107 -19.58 -9.58 -8.44
C HIS A 107 -19.22 -9.36 -9.91
N PHE A 108 -17.93 -9.21 -10.26
CA PHE A 108 -17.53 -9.05 -11.64
C PHE A 108 -17.55 -10.36 -12.42
N GLN A 109 -17.89 -10.24 -13.71
CA GLN A 109 -17.67 -11.31 -14.68
C GLN A 109 -16.27 -11.13 -15.27
N TYR A 110 -15.44 -12.15 -15.15
CA TYR A 110 -14.08 -12.18 -15.65
C TYR A 110 -14.08 -12.94 -16.98
N CYS A 111 -13.76 -12.29 -18.10
CA CYS A 111 -13.80 -12.86 -19.45
C CYS A 111 -12.47 -12.82 -20.18
N HIS A 112 -11.52 -12.00 -19.71
CA HIS A 112 -10.20 -11.92 -20.32
C HIS A 112 -9.23 -12.93 -19.70
N SER A 113 -8.05 -13.06 -20.33
CA SER A 113 -6.99 -13.92 -19.82
C SER A 113 -6.79 -13.70 -18.30
N HIS A 114 -6.82 -14.77 -17.50
CA HIS A 114 -6.65 -14.72 -16.05
C HIS A 114 -5.20 -14.43 -15.61
N VAL A 115 -4.49 -13.59 -16.37
CA VAL A 115 -3.06 -13.30 -16.21
C VAL A 115 -2.87 -11.93 -15.57
N LEU A 116 -2.22 -11.88 -14.42
CA LEU A 116 -1.84 -10.66 -13.71
C LEU A 116 -0.39 -10.28 -14.05
N ALA A 117 -0.14 -9.01 -14.31
CA ALA A 117 1.19 -8.49 -14.64
C ALA A 117 2.14 -8.36 -13.43
N HIS A 118 1.68 -8.66 -12.21
CA HIS A 118 2.45 -8.51 -10.97
C HIS A 118 2.55 -9.81 -10.18
N ALA A 119 3.60 -9.91 -9.34
CA ALA A 119 3.86 -11.06 -8.49
C ALA A 119 2.89 -11.19 -7.28
N TYR A 120 1.89 -10.36 -7.16
CA TYR A 120 0.87 -10.39 -6.12
C TYR A 120 -0.42 -9.67 -6.57
N CYS A 121 -1.54 -9.94 -5.88
CA CYS A 121 -2.85 -9.45 -6.26
C CYS A 121 -3.05 -7.97 -5.88
N LEU A 122 -3.15 -7.10 -6.90
CA LEU A 122 -3.49 -5.69 -6.76
C LEU A 122 -4.90 -5.40 -7.26
N HIS A 123 -5.61 -4.52 -6.58
CA HIS A 123 -6.99 -4.13 -6.91
C HIS A 123 -7.14 -3.66 -8.37
N LEU A 124 -6.24 -2.76 -8.84
CA LEU A 124 -6.29 -2.21 -10.19
C LEU A 124 -6.02 -3.26 -11.27
N GLU A 125 -5.14 -4.25 -11.01
CA GLU A 125 -4.85 -5.33 -11.94
C GLU A 125 -6.03 -6.29 -12.08
N ILE A 126 -6.70 -6.62 -10.97
CA ILE A 126 -7.88 -7.48 -11.00
C ILE A 126 -9.03 -6.82 -11.76
N MET A 127 -9.18 -5.50 -11.65
CA MET A 127 -10.20 -4.76 -12.41
C MET A 127 -9.97 -4.82 -13.92
N LYS A 128 -8.73 -4.90 -14.41
CA LYS A 128 -8.42 -5.05 -15.84
C LYS A 128 -8.92 -6.37 -16.44
N LEU A 129 -9.11 -7.40 -15.61
CA LEU A 129 -9.61 -8.70 -16.04
C LEU A 129 -11.15 -8.74 -16.15
N ALA A 130 -11.86 -7.72 -15.66
CA ALA A 130 -13.31 -7.67 -15.65
C ALA A 130 -13.87 -7.21 -16.99
N CYS A 131 -14.96 -7.88 -17.44
CA CYS A 131 -15.73 -7.51 -18.65
C CYS A 131 -16.96 -6.64 -18.32
N SER A 132 -17.32 -6.57 -17.03
CA SER A 132 -18.42 -5.74 -16.57
C SER A 132 -17.98 -4.32 -16.28
N SER A 133 -18.94 -3.40 -16.11
CA SER A 133 -18.64 -1.99 -15.78
C SER A 133 -17.86 -1.88 -14.46
N ILE A 134 -16.63 -1.38 -14.54
CA ILE A 134 -15.71 -1.20 -13.40
C ILE A 134 -15.89 0.15 -12.69
N ILE A 135 -16.81 1.01 -13.15
CA ILE A 135 -16.95 2.41 -12.73
C ILE A 135 -17.15 2.53 -11.23
N VAL A 136 -18.06 1.75 -10.64
CA VAL A 136 -18.36 1.82 -9.19
C VAL A 136 -17.12 1.46 -8.37
N ASN A 137 -16.42 0.40 -8.76
CA ASN A 137 -15.24 -0.07 -8.04
C ASN A 137 -14.05 0.90 -8.19
N HIS A 138 -13.92 1.49 -9.39
CA HIS A 138 -12.92 2.52 -9.65
C HIS A 138 -13.17 3.79 -8.83
N ILE A 139 -14.42 4.28 -8.76
CA ILE A 139 -14.80 5.44 -7.95
C ILE A 139 -14.59 5.14 -6.46
N TYR A 140 -15.00 3.97 -5.99
CA TYR A 140 -14.81 3.58 -4.60
C TYR A 140 -13.33 3.49 -4.22
N GLY A 141 -12.51 2.87 -5.08
CA GLY A 141 -11.05 2.81 -4.87
C GLY A 141 -10.40 4.20 -4.82
N LEU A 142 -10.83 5.13 -5.71
CA LEU A 142 -10.39 6.53 -5.66
C LEU A 142 -10.80 7.23 -4.36
N PHE A 143 -12.04 7.04 -3.95
CA PHE A 143 -12.56 7.60 -2.70
C PHE A 143 -11.74 7.13 -1.50
N VAL A 144 -11.44 5.82 -1.40
CA VAL A 144 -10.61 5.26 -0.33
C VAL A 144 -9.23 5.90 -0.33
N VAL A 145 -8.55 5.97 -1.48
CA VAL A 145 -7.22 6.58 -1.59
C VAL A 145 -7.25 8.07 -1.23
N ALA A 146 -8.23 8.82 -1.71
CA ALA A 146 -8.36 10.24 -1.41
C ALA A 146 -8.63 10.51 0.07
N CYS A 147 -9.54 9.74 0.70
CA CYS A 147 -9.90 9.90 2.10
C CYS A 147 -8.85 9.42 3.09
N THR A 148 -7.92 8.56 2.66
CA THR A 148 -6.85 8.04 3.52
C THR A 148 -5.52 8.68 3.15
N VAL A 149 -4.93 8.27 2.05
CA VAL A 149 -3.62 8.75 1.59
C VAL A 149 -3.61 10.27 1.37
N GLY A 150 -4.65 10.81 0.73
CA GLY A 150 -4.77 12.25 0.47
C GLY A 150 -4.89 13.07 1.75
N VAL A 151 -5.78 12.68 2.66
CA VAL A 151 -5.98 13.40 3.93
C VAL A 151 -4.77 13.21 4.85
N ASP A 152 -4.26 11.98 4.99
CA ASP A 152 -3.11 11.70 5.86
C ASP A 152 -1.86 12.47 5.37
N SER A 153 -1.56 12.51 4.07
CA SER A 153 -0.43 13.26 3.52
C SER A 153 -0.57 14.77 3.70
N LEU A 154 -1.78 15.32 3.53
CA LEU A 154 -2.06 16.74 3.78
C LEU A 154 -1.81 17.10 5.24
N LEU A 155 -2.29 16.29 6.18
CA LEU A 155 -2.11 16.52 7.62
C LEU A 155 -0.63 16.38 8.04
N ILE A 156 0.11 15.44 7.45
CA ILE A 156 1.56 15.32 7.63
C ILE A 156 2.24 16.61 7.15
N PHE A 157 1.92 17.07 5.94
CA PHE A 157 2.49 18.31 5.39
C PHE A 157 2.22 19.52 6.29
N LEU A 158 0.97 19.70 6.75
CA LEU A 158 0.60 20.79 7.65
C LEU A 158 1.34 20.69 8.99
N SER A 159 1.50 19.49 9.56
CA SER A 159 2.26 19.27 10.78
C SER A 159 3.71 19.71 10.62
N TYR A 160 4.36 19.36 9.48
CA TYR A 160 5.74 19.76 9.22
C TYR A 160 5.89 21.24 8.89
N ALA A 161 4.92 21.86 8.26
CA ALA A 161 4.92 23.32 8.06
C ALA A 161 4.90 24.06 9.42
N LEU A 162 4.09 23.59 10.37
CA LEU A 162 4.05 24.16 11.72
C LEU A 162 5.32 23.88 12.53
N ILE A 163 5.86 22.66 12.45
CA ILE A 163 7.14 22.29 13.07
C ILE A 163 8.25 23.20 12.54
N LEU A 164 8.36 23.36 11.23
CA LEU A 164 9.40 24.18 10.61
C LEU A 164 9.31 25.64 11.07
N ARG A 165 8.09 26.20 11.11
CA ARG A 165 7.87 27.56 11.64
C ARG A 165 8.39 27.69 13.08
N THR A 166 8.08 26.73 13.95
CA THR A 166 8.52 26.72 15.34
C THR A 166 10.04 26.53 15.45
N VAL A 167 10.61 25.61 14.69
CA VAL A 167 12.07 25.33 14.72
C VAL A 167 12.89 26.52 14.25
N LEU A 168 12.40 27.28 13.24
CA LEU A 168 13.07 28.48 12.77
C LEU A 168 13.05 29.62 13.81
N SER A 169 12.12 29.62 14.76
CA SER A 169 12.07 30.58 15.87
C SER A 169 12.98 30.23 17.04
N ILE A 170 13.60 29.04 17.06
CA ILE A 170 14.54 28.62 18.12
C ILE A 170 15.85 29.41 18.00
N ALA A 171 16.24 30.12 19.06
CA ALA A 171 17.43 30.94 19.07
C ALA A 171 18.74 30.13 19.09
N SER A 172 18.76 28.96 19.78
CA SER A 172 19.93 28.09 19.87
C SER A 172 20.11 27.27 18.58
N HIS A 173 21.24 27.49 17.90
CA HIS A 173 21.59 26.77 16.67
C HIS A 173 21.74 25.26 16.90
N HIS A 174 22.27 24.85 18.05
CA HIS A 174 22.44 23.40 18.34
C HIS A 174 21.11 22.68 18.54
N GLU A 175 20.18 23.26 19.28
CA GLU A 175 18.85 22.69 19.50
C GLU A 175 18.03 22.65 18.19
N ARG A 176 18.15 23.70 17.37
CA ARG A 176 17.53 23.75 16.05
C ARG A 176 18.01 22.62 15.14
N LEU A 177 19.34 22.38 15.07
CA LEU A 177 19.90 21.28 14.27
C LEU A 177 19.44 19.90 14.77
N ARG A 178 19.39 19.71 16.08
CA ARG A 178 18.91 18.46 16.68
C ARG A 178 17.44 18.18 16.32
N ALA A 179 16.58 19.19 16.41
CA ALA A 179 15.16 19.09 16.03
C ALA A 179 15.01 18.78 14.53
N LEU A 180 15.76 19.49 13.66
CA LEU A 180 15.73 19.27 12.21
C LEU A 180 16.18 17.85 11.83
N ASN A 181 17.26 17.35 12.43
CA ASN A 181 17.77 16.00 12.10
C ASN A 181 16.74 14.92 12.41
N THR A 182 16.00 15.05 13.51
CA THR A 182 14.91 14.12 13.85
C THR A 182 13.72 14.22 12.85
N CYS A 183 13.42 15.43 12.39
CA CYS A 183 12.38 15.67 11.39
C CYS A 183 12.76 15.09 10.02
N VAL A 184 14.01 15.26 9.59
CA VAL A 184 14.51 14.75 8.30
C VAL A 184 14.35 13.24 8.22
N SER A 185 14.73 12.49 9.26
CA SER A 185 14.58 11.03 9.29
C SER A 185 13.13 10.59 9.07
N HIS A 186 12.17 11.27 9.69
CA HIS A 186 10.76 10.94 9.50
C HIS A 186 10.25 11.37 8.10
N ILE A 187 10.66 12.53 7.59
CA ILE A 187 10.34 12.97 6.23
C ILE A 187 10.86 11.96 5.20
N CYS A 188 12.08 11.43 5.37
CA CYS A 188 12.60 10.38 4.51
C CYS A 188 11.71 9.12 4.54
N ALA A 189 11.27 8.67 5.71
CA ALA A 189 10.33 7.54 5.81
C ALA A 189 9.01 7.81 5.10
N VAL A 190 8.43 9.01 5.27
CA VAL A 190 7.22 9.44 4.56
C VAL A 190 7.41 9.42 3.05
N LEU A 191 8.51 9.96 2.53
CA LEU A 191 8.80 9.98 1.10
C LEU A 191 9.02 8.57 0.55
N LEU A 192 9.74 7.70 1.27
CA LEU A 192 9.94 6.29 0.89
C LEU A 192 8.64 5.51 0.79
N PHE A 193 7.63 5.86 1.59
CA PHE A 193 6.29 5.25 1.51
C PHE A 193 5.44 5.84 0.39
N TYR A 194 5.29 7.18 0.34
CA TYR A 194 4.33 7.82 -0.57
C TYR A 194 4.80 7.86 -2.02
N ILE A 195 6.10 8.02 -2.31
CA ILE A 195 6.61 8.12 -3.68
C ILE A 195 6.33 6.84 -4.47
N PRO A 196 6.69 5.62 -3.99
CA PRO A 196 6.37 4.39 -4.71
C PRO A 196 4.86 4.17 -4.85
N MET A 197 4.07 4.47 -3.81
CA MET A 197 2.63 4.26 -3.82
C MET A 197 1.91 5.16 -4.83
N ILE A 198 2.27 6.44 -4.87
CA ILE A 198 1.75 7.39 -5.86
C ILE A 198 2.25 7.02 -7.26
N GLY A 199 3.53 6.69 -7.41
CA GLY A 199 4.12 6.26 -8.67
C GLY A 199 3.41 5.05 -9.26
N LEU A 200 3.19 4.01 -8.46
CA LEU A 200 2.45 2.82 -8.87
C LEU A 200 1.01 3.16 -9.28
N SER A 201 0.32 4.01 -8.50
CA SER A 201 -1.05 4.43 -8.80
C SER A 201 -1.14 5.23 -10.12
N LEU A 202 -0.16 6.08 -10.40
CA LEU A 202 -0.10 6.88 -11.64
C LEU A 202 0.21 5.99 -12.85
N VAL A 203 1.19 5.11 -12.75
CA VAL A 203 1.55 4.17 -13.83
C VAL A 203 0.36 3.30 -14.20
N HIS A 204 -0.38 2.76 -13.22
CA HIS A 204 -1.56 1.93 -13.49
C HIS A 204 -2.73 2.69 -14.13
N ARG A 205 -2.86 3.99 -13.88
CA ARG A 205 -3.97 4.81 -14.39
C ARG A 205 -3.68 5.48 -15.73
N PHE A 206 -2.43 5.88 -15.95
CA PHE A 206 -2.02 6.67 -17.12
C PHE A 206 -1.03 5.92 -18.02
N GLY A 207 -0.54 4.75 -17.60
CA GLY A 207 0.48 3.97 -18.31
C GLY A 207 -0.03 3.15 -19.49
N GLU A 208 -1.29 3.25 -19.89
CA GLU A 208 -1.86 2.54 -21.06
C GLU A 208 -1.15 2.88 -22.38
N HIS A 209 -0.34 3.93 -22.43
CA HIS A 209 0.42 4.35 -23.60
C HIS A 209 1.87 3.86 -23.62
N LEU A 210 2.35 3.16 -22.58
CA LEU A 210 3.68 2.55 -22.64
C LEU A 210 3.62 1.17 -23.28
N PRO A 211 4.57 0.83 -24.19
CA PRO A 211 4.63 -0.50 -24.80
C PRO A 211 4.75 -1.55 -23.67
N HIS A 212 3.79 -2.48 -23.64
CA HIS A 212 3.77 -3.60 -22.72
C HIS A 212 4.95 -4.54 -22.99
N THR A 213 6.08 -4.29 -22.37
CA THR A 213 7.03 -5.36 -22.12
C THR A 213 6.44 -6.18 -20.97
N THR A 214 5.96 -7.38 -21.26
CA THR A 214 5.46 -8.33 -20.25
C THR A 214 6.55 -8.52 -19.20
N PRO A 215 6.32 -8.10 -17.93
CA PRO A 215 7.31 -8.31 -16.88
C PRO A 215 7.50 -9.81 -16.66
N PRO A 216 8.71 -10.28 -16.29
CA PRO A 216 9.01 -11.69 -16.10
C PRO A 216 8.23 -12.34 -14.92
N HIS A 217 7.41 -11.57 -14.22
CA HIS A 217 6.69 -11.97 -13.01
C HIS A 217 5.18 -11.93 -13.23
N VAL A 218 4.67 -12.89 -14.01
CA VAL A 218 3.25 -13.02 -14.31
C VAL A 218 2.63 -14.07 -13.41
N ILE A 219 1.50 -13.75 -12.77
CA ILE A 219 0.66 -14.70 -12.02
C ILE A 219 -0.63 -14.96 -12.78
N CYS A 220 -1.05 -16.22 -12.81
CA CYS A 220 -2.37 -16.63 -13.28
C CYS A 220 -3.33 -16.78 -12.10
N VAL A 221 -4.54 -16.24 -12.23
CA VAL A 221 -5.61 -16.39 -11.22
C VAL A 221 -6.52 -17.54 -11.64
N SER A 222 -6.66 -18.57 -10.80
CA SER A 222 -7.47 -19.77 -11.06
C SER A 222 -8.76 -19.76 -10.25
N ALA A 223 -9.88 -20.07 -10.90
CA ALA A 223 -11.22 -20.12 -10.28
C ALA A 223 -11.48 -21.38 -9.44
N GLY A 224 -10.58 -22.36 -9.44
CA GLY A 224 -10.72 -23.64 -8.71
C GLY A 224 -10.20 -24.85 -9.48
N PRO A 225 -10.20 -26.05 -8.86
CA PRO A 225 -9.58 -27.25 -9.41
C PRO A 225 -10.24 -27.83 -10.69
N THR A 226 -11.30 -27.24 -11.19
CA THR A 226 -12.02 -27.71 -12.39
C THR A 226 -11.67 -26.92 -13.67
N ALA A 227 -10.90 -25.85 -13.57
CA ALA A 227 -10.48 -25.07 -14.72
C ALA A 227 -9.08 -25.52 -15.19
N HIS A 228 -8.97 -26.75 -15.66
CA HIS A 228 -7.84 -27.20 -16.46
C HIS A 228 -8.01 -26.62 -17.88
N GLU A 229 -7.58 -25.38 -18.08
CA GLU A 229 -7.35 -24.88 -19.43
C GLU A 229 -5.94 -24.25 -19.51
N PRO A 230 -5.17 -24.59 -20.55
CA PRO A 230 -3.74 -24.25 -20.67
C PRO A 230 -3.48 -22.82 -21.14
N HIS A 231 -4.39 -21.87 -20.88
CA HIS A 231 -4.24 -20.49 -21.33
C HIS A 231 -3.03 -19.76 -20.74
N CYS A 232 -2.57 -20.15 -19.55
CA CYS A 232 -1.34 -19.58 -18.99
C CYS A 232 -0.09 -20.02 -19.72
N LEU A 233 -0.07 -21.25 -20.25
CA LEU A 233 1.06 -21.78 -21.02
C LEU A 233 1.10 -21.20 -22.44
N GLN A 234 -0.05 -20.96 -23.08
CA GLN A 234 -0.11 -20.37 -24.43
C GLN A 234 0.42 -18.93 -24.50
N HIS A 235 0.28 -18.15 -23.42
CA HIS A 235 0.85 -16.79 -23.38
C HIS A 235 2.36 -16.78 -23.15
N GLN A 236 2.92 -17.85 -22.59
CA GLN A 236 4.34 -18.00 -22.37
C GLN A 236 5.07 -18.32 -23.69
N ASP A 237 4.45 -19.09 -24.58
CA ASP A 237 5.00 -19.41 -25.92
C ASP A 237 4.99 -18.20 -26.87
N GLN A 238 4.06 -17.24 -26.68
CA GLN A 238 4.04 -16.01 -27.46
C GLN A 238 5.08 -14.97 -27.00
N ALA A 239 5.53 -15.03 -25.73
CA ALA A 239 6.56 -14.14 -25.19
C ALA A 239 8.00 -14.60 -25.55
N ASN A 240 8.18 -15.84 -25.98
CA ASN A 240 9.44 -16.39 -26.44
C ASN A 240 9.24 -17.04 -27.82
N PRO A 241 9.30 -16.29 -28.94
CA PRO A 241 9.29 -16.92 -30.26
C PRO A 241 10.53 -17.81 -30.37
N PRO A 242 10.41 -19.04 -30.90
CA PRO A 242 11.54 -19.92 -31.09
C PRO A 242 12.57 -19.21 -32.00
N THR A 243 13.77 -18.99 -31.46
CA THR A 243 14.93 -18.61 -32.26
C THR A 243 15.24 -19.77 -33.18
N HIS A 244 14.68 -19.75 -34.39
CA HIS A 244 15.15 -20.58 -35.47
C HIS A 244 16.48 -20.04 -35.95
N CYS A 245 17.53 -20.88 -35.83
CA CYS A 245 18.74 -20.79 -36.63
C CYS A 245 18.43 -20.94 -38.13
#